data_71f5a78ff7a2884bf07c3fe365024504
#
_entry.id   71f5a78ff7a2884bf07c3fe365024504
#
_cell.length_a   1.000
_cell.length_b   1.000
_cell.length_c   1.000
_cell.angle_alpha   90.00
_cell.angle_beta   90.00
_cell.angle_gamma   90.00
#
_symmetry.space_group_name_H-M   'P 1'
#
loop_
_entity.id
_entity.type
_entity.pdbx_description
1 polymer ?
#
loop_
_entity_poly.entity_id
_entity_poly.type
_entity_poly.pdbx_seq_one_letter_code
_entity_poly.pdbx_strand_id
1 'polypeptide(L)'
;MSIKENQLAELAAQLDKCSSCHLRNDCQAPVGWYGCPDSPIVFIGEGPGGVEDDYGCPLIGPSGQLLDKALWSVQMTRDRVLTSNIVKCRPKGNRTPDLAEADFCAKIWLERELAILQPKVIVALGSVAMHYLGDPAMRITRQRGKWFKTPQGYDCIATFHPSYILRQYGHAQVQAKWDVYHDLQLARAKAVETCPDYNLCSEKPVDLFAEFQKRSG
;
A
#
# COMPACT_ATOMS: atom_id res chain seq x y z
N MET A 1 -13.90 -6.49 18.70
CA MET A 1 -13.07 -5.56 17.89
C MET A 1 -12.00 -4.96 18.78
N SER A 2 -10.77 -4.87 18.29
CA SER A 2 -9.68 -4.20 19.02
C SER A 2 -9.91 -2.67 19.05
N ILE A 3 -9.16 -1.96 19.89
CA ILE A 3 -9.22 -0.47 19.93
C ILE A 3 -8.86 0.09 18.54
N LYS A 4 -7.84 -0.46 17.88
CA LYS A 4 -7.45 -0.05 16.52
C LYS A 4 -8.55 -0.26 15.50
N GLU A 5 -9.23 -1.42 15.54
CA GLU A 5 -10.35 -1.70 14.63
C GLU A 5 -11.49 -0.70 14.80
N ASN A 6 -11.84 -0.32 16.04
CA ASN A 6 -12.88 0.68 16.28
C ASN A 6 -12.46 2.05 15.74
N GLN A 7 -11.24 2.51 16.04
CA GLN A 7 -10.72 3.79 15.54
C GLN A 7 -10.65 3.83 14.01
N LEU A 8 -10.24 2.74 13.39
CA LEU A 8 -10.21 2.63 11.93
C LEU A 8 -11.62 2.61 11.34
N ALA A 9 -12.59 1.95 11.96
CA ALA A 9 -13.99 1.96 11.53
C ALA A 9 -14.59 3.37 11.57
N GLU A 10 -14.30 4.14 12.64
CA GLU A 10 -14.70 5.56 12.72
C GLU A 10 -14.03 6.41 11.63
N LEU A 11 -12.74 6.17 11.36
CA LEU A 11 -12.00 6.85 10.30
C LEU A 11 -12.56 6.51 8.92
N ALA A 12 -12.93 5.24 8.66
CA ALA A 12 -13.56 4.79 7.41
C ALA A 12 -14.91 5.49 7.19
N ALA A 13 -15.76 5.57 8.21
CA ALA A 13 -17.06 6.25 8.12
C ALA A 13 -16.92 7.76 7.81
N GLN A 14 -15.80 8.39 8.21
CA GLN A 14 -15.49 9.78 7.84
C GLN A 14 -14.95 9.85 6.40
N LEU A 15 -14.08 8.90 6.00
CA LEU A 15 -13.51 8.82 4.66
C LEU A 15 -14.60 8.65 3.59
N ASP A 16 -15.60 7.80 3.83
CA ASP A 16 -16.71 7.56 2.90
C ASP A 16 -17.47 8.85 2.54
N LYS A 17 -17.50 9.80 3.46
CA LYS A 17 -18.16 11.11 3.28
C LYS A 17 -17.21 12.20 2.79
N CYS A 18 -15.95 11.87 2.48
CA CYS A 18 -14.96 12.85 2.09
C CYS A 18 -15.32 13.51 0.75
N SER A 19 -15.37 14.84 0.76
CA SER A 19 -15.57 15.70 -0.43
C SER A 19 -14.56 16.85 -0.47
N SER A 20 -13.41 16.71 0.18
CA SER A 20 -12.49 17.79 0.49
C SER A 20 -11.63 18.26 -0.69
N CYS A 21 -11.57 17.50 -1.79
CA CYS A 21 -10.78 17.87 -2.97
C CYS A 21 -11.43 17.40 -4.28
N HIS A 22 -10.94 17.93 -5.39
CA HIS A 22 -11.51 17.64 -6.71
C HIS A 22 -11.33 16.20 -7.20
N LEU A 23 -10.37 15.42 -6.67
CA LEU A 23 -10.23 14.01 -6.99
C LEU A 23 -11.53 13.23 -6.71
N ARG A 24 -12.34 13.69 -5.74
CA ARG A 24 -13.63 13.07 -5.41
C ARG A 24 -14.63 13.12 -6.56
N ASN A 25 -14.50 14.09 -7.46
CA ASN A 25 -15.42 14.25 -8.59
C ASN A 25 -15.23 13.20 -9.70
N ASP A 26 -14.07 12.54 -9.72
CA ASP A 26 -13.65 11.63 -10.78
C ASP A 26 -13.65 10.15 -10.34
N CYS A 27 -14.01 9.84 -9.09
CA CYS A 27 -14.04 8.49 -8.55
C CYS A 27 -15.45 8.10 -8.06
N GLN A 28 -15.73 6.79 -7.96
CA GLN A 28 -17.01 6.28 -7.43
C GLN A 28 -17.08 6.54 -5.92
N ALA A 29 -16.05 6.13 -5.18
CA ALA A 29 -15.92 6.35 -3.74
C ALA A 29 -14.44 6.44 -3.33
N PRO A 30 -14.13 7.05 -2.18
CA PRO A 30 -12.78 6.95 -1.62
C PRO A 30 -12.46 5.50 -1.26
N VAL A 31 -11.22 5.08 -1.54
CA VAL A 31 -10.70 3.75 -1.22
C VAL A 31 -9.79 3.85 0.00
N GLY A 32 -10.16 3.20 1.09
CA GLY A 32 -9.43 3.20 2.35
C GLY A 32 -8.24 2.23 2.35
N TRP A 33 -8.18 1.41 3.36
CA TRP A 33 -7.14 0.38 3.57
C TRP A 33 -7.76 -1.03 3.55
N TYR A 34 -6.87 -2.04 3.43
CA TYR A 34 -7.24 -3.44 3.55
C TYR A 34 -6.16 -4.23 4.28
N GLY A 35 -6.57 -5.20 5.10
CA GLY A 35 -5.69 -6.14 5.79
C GLY A 35 -5.81 -6.08 7.31
N CYS A 36 -4.78 -6.53 8.02
CA CYS A 36 -4.79 -6.64 9.49
C CYS A 36 -4.33 -5.34 10.16
N PRO A 37 -5.16 -4.69 11.00
CA PRO A 37 -4.77 -3.49 11.74
C PRO A 37 -3.61 -3.69 12.73
N ASP A 38 -3.43 -4.92 13.21
CA ASP A 38 -2.35 -5.26 14.16
C ASP A 38 -1.04 -5.65 13.46
N SER A 39 -1.02 -5.62 12.11
CA SER A 39 0.19 -5.91 11.36
C SER A 39 1.32 -4.92 11.69
N PRO A 40 2.54 -5.42 11.94
CA PRO A 40 3.71 -4.56 12.11
C PRO A 40 4.18 -3.92 10.79
N ILE A 41 3.65 -4.36 9.65
CA ILE A 41 4.08 -3.90 8.32
C ILE A 41 2.89 -3.35 7.52
N VAL A 42 3.08 -2.16 6.93
CA VAL A 42 2.10 -1.48 6.09
C VAL A 42 2.68 -1.18 4.72
N PHE A 43 1.95 -1.52 3.67
CA PHE A 43 2.29 -1.24 2.27
C PHE A 43 1.52 -0.01 1.79
N ILE A 44 2.23 1.00 1.30
CA ILE A 44 1.63 2.25 0.83
C ILE A 44 1.88 2.41 -0.67
N GLY A 45 0.78 2.41 -1.44
CA GLY A 45 0.79 2.70 -2.89
C GLY A 45 0.54 4.17 -3.20
N GLU A 46 0.43 4.49 -4.49
CA GLU A 46 0.18 5.83 -5.01
C GLU A 46 -1.29 6.25 -4.81
N GLY A 47 -2.20 5.50 -5.37
CA GLY A 47 -3.63 5.76 -5.36
C GLY A 47 -4.43 4.64 -6.02
N PRO A 48 -5.78 4.68 -5.93
CA PRO A 48 -6.63 3.68 -6.55
C PRO A 48 -6.57 3.73 -8.08
N GLY A 49 -6.57 2.56 -8.71
CA GLY A 49 -6.83 2.38 -10.14
C GLY A 49 -8.32 2.14 -10.42
N GLY A 50 -8.69 1.77 -11.66
CA GLY A 50 -10.08 1.54 -12.04
C GLY A 50 -10.72 0.40 -11.26
N VAL A 51 -10.03 -0.72 -11.12
CA VAL A 51 -10.55 -1.89 -10.39
C VAL A 51 -10.70 -1.58 -8.90
N GLU A 52 -9.75 -0.85 -8.32
CA GLU A 52 -9.81 -0.42 -6.93
C GLU A 52 -10.99 0.52 -6.67
N ASP A 53 -11.29 1.42 -7.62
CA ASP A 53 -12.42 2.34 -7.58
C ASP A 53 -13.76 1.60 -7.67
N ASP A 54 -13.82 0.55 -8.52
CA ASP A 54 -15.03 -0.29 -8.69
C ASP A 54 -15.34 -1.16 -7.46
N TYR A 55 -14.30 -1.68 -6.79
CA TYR A 55 -14.45 -2.63 -5.69
C TYR A 55 -14.23 -2.02 -4.28
N GLY A 56 -13.77 -0.78 -4.19
CA GLY A 56 -13.51 -0.11 -2.90
C GLY A 56 -12.36 -0.72 -2.08
N CYS A 57 -11.42 -1.42 -2.72
CA CYS A 57 -10.32 -2.11 -2.04
C CYS A 57 -8.97 -1.74 -2.65
N PRO A 58 -7.95 -1.34 -1.85
CA PRO A 58 -6.65 -0.93 -2.39
C PRO A 58 -5.87 -2.13 -2.93
N LEU A 59 -5.18 -1.92 -4.06
CA LEU A 59 -4.28 -2.91 -4.65
C LEU A 59 -4.97 -4.28 -4.89
N ILE A 60 -6.15 -4.29 -5.50
CA ILE A 60 -6.92 -5.50 -5.83
C ILE A 60 -6.82 -5.85 -7.32
N GLY A 61 -6.60 -4.88 -8.20
CA GLY A 61 -6.45 -5.07 -9.63
C GLY A 61 -5.17 -5.82 -10.00
N PRO A 62 -4.73 -5.80 -11.28
CA PRO A 62 -3.55 -6.54 -11.75
C PRO A 62 -2.27 -6.26 -10.95
N SER A 63 -2.08 -5.03 -10.48
CA SER A 63 -0.96 -4.66 -9.60
C SER A 63 -1.05 -5.35 -8.24
N GLY A 64 -2.24 -5.45 -7.68
CA GLY A 64 -2.50 -6.15 -6.42
C GLY A 64 -2.28 -7.65 -6.54
N GLN A 65 -2.76 -8.28 -7.61
CA GLN A 65 -2.52 -9.70 -7.87
C GLN A 65 -1.02 -10.04 -7.99
N LEU A 66 -0.24 -9.14 -8.60
CA LEU A 66 1.22 -9.30 -8.63
C LEU A 66 1.84 -9.11 -7.24
N LEU A 67 1.33 -8.16 -6.45
CA LEU A 67 1.76 -7.97 -5.06
C LEU A 67 1.45 -9.22 -4.21
N ASP A 68 0.28 -9.84 -4.36
CA ASP A 68 -0.09 -11.07 -3.63
C ASP A 68 0.90 -12.21 -3.89
N LYS A 69 1.31 -12.39 -5.17
CA LYS A 69 2.35 -13.37 -5.54
C LYS A 69 3.72 -13.02 -4.96
N ALA A 70 4.08 -11.75 -4.96
CA ALA A 70 5.34 -11.29 -4.38
C ALA A 70 5.36 -11.47 -2.85
N LEU A 71 4.28 -11.14 -2.15
CA LEU A 71 4.13 -11.38 -0.72
C LEU A 71 4.25 -12.86 -0.38
N TRP A 72 3.53 -13.72 -1.11
CA TRP A 72 3.61 -15.17 -0.91
C TRP A 72 5.02 -15.71 -1.06
N SER A 73 5.79 -15.22 -2.04
CA SER A 73 7.17 -15.64 -2.28
C SER A 73 8.13 -15.36 -1.11
N VAL A 74 7.78 -14.40 -0.25
CA VAL A 74 8.54 -14.05 0.96
C VAL A 74 7.81 -14.41 2.25
N GLN A 75 6.86 -15.35 2.19
CA GLN A 75 6.10 -15.82 3.36
C GLN A 75 5.33 -14.69 4.07
N MET A 76 4.64 -13.87 3.29
CA MET A 76 3.66 -12.89 3.76
C MET A 76 2.36 -13.08 2.98
N THR A 77 1.21 -12.70 3.56
CA THR A 77 -0.10 -12.73 2.88
C THR A 77 -0.89 -11.45 3.12
N ARG A 78 -1.78 -11.12 2.19
CA ARG A 78 -2.56 -9.87 2.20
C ARG A 78 -3.46 -9.71 3.42
N ASP A 79 -3.96 -10.76 3.98
CA ASP A 79 -4.76 -10.79 5.21
C ASP A 79 -3.92 -10.60 6.48
N ARG A 80 -2.59 -10.73 6.38
CA ARG A 80 -1.65 -10.58 7.49
C ARG A 80 -0.81 -9.31 7.44
N VAL A 81 -0.86 -8.59 6.34
CA VAL A 81 -0.27 -7.25 6.20
C VAL A 81 -1.38 -6.22 6.07
N LEU A 82 -1.05 -4.93 6.10
CA LEU A 82 -2.02 -3.88 5.78
C LEU A 82 -1.57 -3.14 4.52
N THR A 83 -2.51 -2.75 3.68
CA THR A 83 -2.27 -1.97 2.46
C THR A 83 -3.13 -0.73 2.42
N SER A 84 -2.57 0.37 1.96
CA SER A 84 -3.23 1.64 1.76
C SER A 84 -2.58 2.42 0.61
N ASN A 85 -3.03 3.64 0.37
CA ASN A 85 -2.49 4.54 -0.66
C ASN A 85 -2.28 5.96 -0.14
N ILE A 86 -1.43 6.73 -0.81
CA ILE A 86 -1.22 8.16 -0.54
C ILE A 86 -2.52 8.93 -0.77
N VAL A 87 -3.15 8.79 -1.97
CA VAL A 87 -4.47 9.37 -2.23
C VAL A 87 -5.55 8.31 -2.15
N LYS A 88 -6.75 8.73 -1.68
CA LYS A 88 -7.88 7.82 -1.46
C LYS A 88 -8.86 7.77 -2.63
N CYS A 89 -8.81 8.74 -3.52
CA CYS A 89 -9.65 8.83 -4.71
C CYS A 89 -8.83 8.56 -5.96
N ARG A 90 -9.44 7.88 -6.93
CA ARG A 90 -8.83 7.60 -8.24
C ARG A 90 -8.67 8.89 -9.03
N PRO A 91 -7.46 9.28 -9.46
CA PRO A 91 -7.29 10.39 -10.37
C PRO A 91 -7.82 10.03 -11.77
N LYS A 92 -8.39 11.00 -12.47
CA LYS A 92 -8.95 10.82 -13.82
C LYS A 92 -7.95 10.18 -14.78
N GLY A 93 -8.38 9.11 -15.46
CA GLY A 93 -7.54 8.38 -16.41
C GLY A 93 -6.34 7.64 -15.76
N ASN A 94 -6.35 7.40 -14.46
CA ASN A 94 -5.24 6.83 -13.69
C ASN A 94 -3.94 7.64 -13.83
N ARG A 95 -4.02 8.97 -13.99
CA ARG A 95 -2.82 9.80 -13.94
C ARG A 95 -2.18 9.76 -12.56
N THR A 96 -0.91 10.02 -12.51
CA THR A 96 -0.23 10.26 -11.23
C THR A 96 -0.85 11.50 -10.54
N PRO A 97 -1.21 11.43 -9.24
CA PRO A 97 -1.61 12.61 -8.49
C PRO A 97 -0.45 13.62 -8.43
N ASP A 98 -0.77 14.92 -8.49
CA ASP A 98 0.26 15.92 -8.27
C ASP A 98 0.68 16.02 -6.80
N LEU A 99 1.77 16.74 -6.53
CA LEU A 99 2.32 16.84 -5.18
C LEU A 99 1.34 17.48 -4.19
N ALA A 100 0.55 18.45 -4.63
CA ALA A 100 -0.42 19.12 -3.77
C ALA A 100 -1.61 18.21 -3.44
N GLU A 101 -2.11 17.44 -4.42
CA GLU A 101 -3.14 16.42 -4.22
C GLU A 101 -2.67 15.32 -3.25
N ALA A 102 -1.44 14.83 -3.46
CA ALA A 102 -0.84 13.81 -2.62
C ALA A 102 -0.67 14.30 -1.17
N ASP A 103 -0.06 15.47 -0.98
CA ASP A 103 0.18 16.08 0.33
C ASP A 103 -1.14 16.36 1.06
N PHE A 104 -2.11 16.96 0.39
CA PHE A 104 -3.41 17.28 0.97
C PHE A 104 -4.16 16.03 1.43
N CYS A 105 -4.30 15.03 0.56
CA CYS A 105 -5.05 13.81 0.86
C CYS A 105 -4.37 12.99 1.96
N ALA A 106 -3.05 12.84 1.88
CA ALA A 106 -2.30 12.06 2.84
C ALA A 106 -2.31 12.67 4.25
N LYS A 107 -2.22 14.00 4.38
CA LYS A 107 -2.34 14.69 5.68
C LYS A 107 -3.69 14.47 6.34
N ILE A 108 -4.77 14.45 5.56
CA ILE A 108 -6.12 14.26 6.10
C ILE A 108 -6.38 12.81 6.48
N TRP A 109 -5.85 11.84 5.71
CA TRP A 109 -6.23 10.44 5.83
C TRP A 109 -5.07 9.51 6.20
N LEU A 110 -4.01 9.45 5.38
CA LEU A 110 -2.92 8.49 5.58
C LEU A 110 -2.18 8.71 6.90
N GLU A 111 -1.91 9.96 7.28
CA GLU A 111 -1.23 10.25 8.55
C GLU A 111 -2.07 9.81 9.75
N ARG A 112 -3.40 9.96 9.67
CA ARG A 112 -4.31 9.46 10.72
C ARG A 112 -4.37 7.93 10.74
N GLU A 113 -4.38 7.27 9.57
CA GLU A 113 -4.26 5.81 9.48
C GLU A 113 -2.97 5.35 10.16
N LEU A 114 -1.83 5.94 9.81
CA LEU A 114 -0.53 5.57 10.38
C LEU A 114 -0.45 5.85 11.89
N ALA A 115 -1.06 6.93 12.36
CA ALA A 115 -1.13 7.25 13.78
C ALA A 115 -1.93 6.21 14.59
N ILE A 116 -3.00 5.64 14.01
CA ILE A 116 -3.77 4.54 14.62
C ILE A 116 -3.00 3.22 14.53
N LEU A 117 -2.47 2.91 13.36
CA LEU A 117 -1.79 1.64 13.06
C LEU A 117 -0.46 1.48 13.79
N GLN A 118 0.32 2.57 13.90
CA GLN A 118 1.66 2.59 14.48
C GLN A 118 2.57 1.46 13.96
N PRO A 119 2.76 1.36 12.62
CA PRO A 119 3.53 0.27 12.05
C PRO A 119 4.98 0.34 12.49
N LYS A 120 5.65 -0.83 12.53
CA LYS A 120 7.09 -0.93 12.74
C LYS A 120 7.85 -0.74 11.43
N VAL A 121 7.21 -1.12 10.32
CA VAL A 121 7.79 -1.07 8.97
C VAL A 121 6.76 -0.51 8.00
N ILE A 122 7.16 0.44 7.18
CA ILE A 122 6.42 0.90 6.02
C ILE A 122 7.15 0.47 4.75
N VAL A 123 6.42 -0.10 3.79
CA VAL A 123 6.91 -0.39 2.44
C VAL A 123 6.28 0.59 1.46
N ALA A 124 7.07 1.52 0.93
CA ALA A 124 6.65 2.46 -0.10
C ALA A 124 6.67 1.77 -1.48
N LEU A 125 5.52 1.61 -2.11
CA LEU A 125 5.37 1.01 -3.43
C LEU A 125 5.47 2.08 -4.52
N GLY A 126 6.64 2.18 -5.14
CA GLY A 126 6.92 3.11 -6.24
C GLY A 126 7.40 4.50 -5.79
N SER A 127 7.66 5.35 -6.79
CA SER A 127 8.27 6.67 -6.57
C SER A 127 7.36 7.65 -5.84
N VAL A 128 6.05 7.66 -6.12
CA VAL A 128 5.11 8.61 -5.49
C VAL A 128 5.04 8.37 -3.98
N ALA A 129 4.83 7.12 -3.57
CA ALA A 129 4.84 6.77 -2.16
C ALA A 129 6.19 7.06 -1.48
N MET A 130 7.30 6.73 -2.15
CA MET A 130 8.65 7.02 -1.65
C MET A 130 8.89 8.53 -1.48
N HIS A 131 8.46 9.36 -2.43
CA HIS A 131 8.64 10.81 -2.37
C HIS A 131 7.86 11.43 -1.21
N TYR A 132 6.62 10.98 -1.01
CA TYR A 132 5.80 11.49 0.08
C TYR A 132 6.31 11.05 1.47
N LEU A 133 6.69 9.77 1.59
CA LEU A 133 7.14 9.18 2.86
C LEU A 133 8.60 9.50 3.19
N GLY A 134 9.37 10.01 2.24
CA GLY A 134 10.79 10.33 2.37
C GLY A 134 11.13 11.73 1.88
N ASP A 135 11.83 11.81 0.75
CA ASP A 135 12.29 13.06 0.16
C ASP A 135 11.92 13.07 -1.35
N PRO A 136 11.29 14.14 -1.86
CA PRO A 136 10.98 14.29 -3.29
C PRO A 136 12.20 14.19 -4.23
N ALA A 137 13.42 14.44 -3.75
CA ALA A 137 14.64 14.27 -4.52
C ALA A 137 15.12 12.82 -4.68
N MET A 138 14.53 11.87 -3.93
CA MET A 138 14.87 10.45 -4.00
C MET A 138 14.52 9.87 -5.38
N ARG A 139 15.34 8.94 -5.87
CA ARG A 139 15.11 8.23 -7.12
C ARG A 139 14.92 6.74 -6.84
N ILE A 140 13.78 6.17 -7.18
CA ILE A 140 13.42 4.79 -6.89
C ILE A 140 14.49 3.79 -7.36
N THR A 141 15.07 4.00 -8.54
CA THR A 141 16.12 3.14 -9.10
C THR A 141 17.43 3.13 -8.31
N ARG A 142 17.65 4.11 -7.43
CA ARG A 142 18.85 4.23 -6.58
C ARG A 142 18.59 3.97 -5.11
N GLN A 143 17.35 4.22 -4.67
CA GLN A 143 16.97 4.20 -3.26
C GLN A 143 16.14 2.97 -2.86
N ARG A 144 15.55 2.23 -3.83
CA ARG A 144 14.88 0.97 -3.49
C ARG A 144 15.80 0.04 -2.68
N GLY A 145 15.23 -0.71 -1.79
CA GLY A 145 15.99 -1.64 -0.94
C GLY A 145 16.83 -0.98 0.16
N LYS A 146 16.79 0.34 0.30
CA LYS A 146 17.49 1.07 1.36
C LYS A 146 16.51 1.62 2.38
N TRP A 147 16.89 1.54 3.64
CA TRP A 147 16.11 2.08 4.75
C TRP A 147 16.24 3.59 4.85
N PHE A 148 15.14 4.24 5.15
CA PHE A 148 15.08 5.64 5.53
C PHE A 148 14.01 5.85 6.61
N LYS A 149 13.98 7.04 7.24
CA LYS A 149 12.93 7.42 8.18
C LYS A 149 11.92 8.32 7.49
N THR A 150 10.63 8.08 7.76
CA THR A 150 9.59 9.05 7.38
C THR A 150 9.70 10.30 8.25
N PRO A 151 9.08 11.44 7.86
CA PRO A 151 9.02 12.64 8.70
C PRO A 151 8.44 12.39 10.09
N GLN A 152 7.55 11.39 10.21
CA GLN A 152 6.95 10.96 11.48
C GLN A 152 7.81 9.96 12.27
N GLY A 153 8.99 9.56 11.73
CA GLY A 153 9.96 8.69 12.41
C GLY A 153 9.79 7.20 12.16
N TYR A 154 8.86 6.74 11.31
CA TYR A 154 8.71 5.33 10.97
C TYR A 154 9.87 4.80 10.14
N ASP A 155 10.27 3.54 10.34
CA ASP A 155 11.19 2.85 9.44
C ASP A 155 10.50 2.55 8.11
N CYS A 156 11.11 3.04 7.01
CA CYS A 156 10.55 2.89 5.67
C CYS A 156 11.58 2.32 4.70
N ILE A 157 11.13 1.44 3.81
CA ILE A 157 11.88 0.92 2.68
C ILE A 157 11.06 1.09 1.41
N ALA A 158 11.66 1.53 0.32
CA ALA A 158 10.97 1.65 -0.96
C ALA A 158 11.28 0.46 -1.87
N THR A 159 10.30 0.07 -2.68
CA THR A 159 10.46 -0.90 -3.76
C THR A 159 9.71 -0.46 -5.01
N PHE A 160 9.90 -1.17 -6.14
CA PHE A 160 9.14 -0.87 -7.36
C PHE A 160 7.64 -1.11 -7.15
N HIS A 161 6.82 -0.21 -7.70
CA HIS A 161 5.38 -0.44 -7.75
C HIS A 161 5.07 -1.63 -8.67
N PRO A 162 4.14 -2.54 -8.32
CA PRO A 162 3.82 -3.68 -9.17
C PRO A 162 3.45 -3.30 -10.62
N SER A 163 2.77 -2.16 -10.83
CA SER A 163 2.47 -1.66 -12.18
C SER A 163 3.70 -1.36 -13.03
N TYR A 164 4.82 -0.99 -12.42
CA TYR A 164 6.09 -0.84 -13.14
C TYR A 164 6.55 -2.18 -13.71
N ILE A 165 6.50 -3.24 -12.90
CA ILE A 165 6.89 -4.61 -13.31
C ILE A 165 6.00 -5.11 -14.45
N LEU A 166 4.69 -4.84 -14.39
CA LEU A 166 3.73 -5.24 -15.42
C LEU A 166 4.01 -4.58 -16.78
N ARG A 167 4.69 -3.44 -16.80
CA ARG A 167 5.10 -2.74 -18.02
C ARG A 167 6.49 -3.13 -18.54
N GLN A 168 7.21 -3.98 -17.80
CA GLN A 168 8.52 -4.49 -18.24
C GLN A 168 8.36 -5.80 -19.00
N TYR A 169 9.32 -6.12 -19.84
CA TYR A 169 9.34 -7.34 -20.65
C TYR A 169 10.69 -8.05 -20.56
N GLY A 170 10.69 -9.36 -20.84
CA GLY A 170 11.90 -10.16 -20.92
C GLY A 170 12.78 -10.07 -19.66
N HIS A 171 14.08 -9.89 -19.85
CA HIS A 171 15.05 -9.86 -18.75
C HIS A 171 14.81 -8.73 -17.75
N ALA A 172 14.38 -7.55 -18.22
CA ALA A 172 14.08 -6.41 -17.34
C ALA A 172 12.93 -6.71 -16.36
N GLN A 173 11.90 -7.43 -16.82
CA GLN A 173 10.80 -7.85 -15.95
C GLN A 173 11.27 -8.85 -14.89
N VAL A 174 12.09 -9.82 -15.28
CA VAL A 174 12.66 -10.81 -14.36
C VAL A 174 13.51 -10.12 -13.30
N GLN A 175 14.40 -9.22 -13.72
CA GLN A 175 15.24 -8.45 -12.80
C GLN A 175 14.40 -7.63 -11.82
N ALA A 176 13.38 -6.91 -12.30
CA ALA A 176 12.51 -6.12 -11.44
C ALA A 176 11.74 -6.97 -10.42
N LYS A 177 11.35 -8.20 -10.77
CA LYS A 177 10.75 -9.16 -9.82
C LYS A 177 11.73 -9.57 -8.72
N TRP A 178 12.98 -9.88 -9.10
CA TRP A 178 14.04 -10.20 -8.13
C TRP A 178 14.35 -9.02 -7.21
N ASP A 179 14.37 -7.82 -7.77
CA ASP A 179 14.58 -6.59 -7.01
C ASP A 179 13.50 -6.43 -5.91
N VAL A 180 12.23 -6.59 -6.29
CA VAL A 180 11.10 -6.53 -5.34
C VAL A 180 11.17 -7.65 -4.31
N TYR A 181 11.49 -8.88 -4.74
CA TYR A 181 11.66 -10.00 -3.82
C TYR A 181 12.68 -9.70 -2.71
N HIS A 182 13.86 -9.19 -3.07
CA HIS A 182 14.90 -8.83 -2.09
C HIS A 182 14.47 -7.69 -1.16
N ASP A 183 13.80 -6.65 -1.70
CA ASP A 183 13.29 -5.54 -0.88
C ASP A 183 12.27 -6.03 0.13
N LEU A 184 11.34 -6.91 -0.29
CA LEU A 184 10.33 -7.49 0.57
C LEU A 184 10.93 -8.43 1.63
N GLN A 185 12.00 -9.16 1.31
CA GLN A 185 12.74 -9.96 2.32
C GLN A 185 13.31 -9.08 3.42
N LEU A 186 13.90 -7.93 3.07
CA LEU A 186 14.42 -6.97 4.05
C LEU A 186 13.29 -6.41 4.93
N ALA A 187 12.16 -6.02 4.31
CA ALA A 187 10.99 -5.53 5.04
C ALA A 187 10.43 -6.58 6.01
N ARG A 188 10.28 -7.83 5.55
CA ARG A 188 9.84 -8.95 6.37
C ARG A 188 10.80 -9.22 7.53
N ALA A 189 12.09 -9.28 7.26
CA ALA A 189 13.10 -9.52 8.30
C ALA A 189 13.00 -8.50 9.43
N LYS A 190 12.85 -7.20 9.08
CA LYS A 190 12.68 -6.13 10.05
C LYS A 190 11.36 -6.24 10.83
N ALA A 191 10.27 -6.60 10.17
CA ALA A 191 8.97 -6.80 10.82
C ALA A 191 9.02 -7.96 11.82
N VAL A 192 9.65 -9.08 11.47
CA VAL A 192 9.84 -10.26 12.36
C VAL A 192 10.78 -9.91 13.53
N GLU A 193 11.86 -9.17 13.26
CA GLU A 193 12.78 -8.72 14.33
C GLU A 193 12.05 -7.87 15.39
N THR A 194 11.16 -6.98 14.95
CA THR A 194 10.46 -6.04 15.83
C THR A 194 9.20 -6.60 16.46
N CYS A 195 8.59 -7.61 15.85
CA CYS A 195 7.37 -8.28 16.31
C CYS A 195 7.47 -9.80 16.05
N PRO A 196 8.31 -10.54 16.81
CA PRO A 196 8.60 -11.95 16.53
C PRO A 196 7.38 -12.87 16.68
N ASP A 197 6.43 -12.50 17.52
CA ASP A 197 5.22 -13.30 17.78
C ASP A 197 4.12 -13.08 16.72
N TYR A 198 4.29 -12.11 15.80
CA TYR A 198 3.29 -11.85 14.78
C TYR A 198 3.51 -12.72 13.53
N ASN A 199 2.51 -13.53 13.19
CA ASN A 199 2.55 -14.35 11.98
C ASN A 199 2.14 -13.53 10.75
N LEU A 200 3.10 -13.26 9.87
CA LEU A 200 2.91 -12.51 8.63
C LEU A 200 2.31 -13.34 7.48
N CYS A 201 2.12 -14.65 7.66
CA CYS A 201 1.69 -15.56 6.61
C CYS A 201 0.52 -16.45 7.05
N SER A 202 -0.52 -16.49 6.25
CA SER A 202 -1.59 -17.47 6.38
C SER A 202 -1.18 -18.82 5.79
N GLU A 203 -1.93 -19.88 6.08
CA GLU A 203 -1.64 -21.25 5.61
C GLU A 203 -1.70 -21.40 4.09
N LYS A 204 -2.45 -20.51 3.41
CA LYS A 204 -2.67 -20.54 1.96
C LYS A 204 -2.41 -19.15 1.36
N PRO A 205 -2.00 -19.10 0.08
CA PRO A 205 -1.94 -17.82 -0.64
C PRO A 205 -3.32 -17.19 -0.71
N VAL A 206 -3.37 -15.87 -0.58
CA VAL A 206 -4.59 -15.08 -0.72
C VAL A 206 -4.70 -14.61 -2.16
N ASP A 207 -5.82 -14.89 -2.83
CA ASP A 207 -6.23 -14.27 -4.08
C ASP A 207 -7.36 -13.28 -3.77
N LEU A 208 -6.97 -12.07 -3.44
CA LEU A 208 -7.90 -11.04 -3.01
C LEU A 208 -8.93 -10.69 -4.08
N PHE A 209 -8.52 -10.65 -5.35
CA PHE A 209 -9.42 -10.36 -6.46
C PHE A 209 -10.52 -11.41 -6.60
N ALA A 210 -10.16 -12.70 -6.55
CA ALA A 210 -11.13 -13.78 -6.61
C ALA A 210 -12.11 -13.78 -5.40
N GLU A 211 -11.65 -13.37 -4.22
CA GLU A 211 -12.50 -13.23 -3.04
C GLU A 211 -13.53 -12.11 -3.20
N PHE A 212 -13.14 -10.96 -3.74
CA PHE A 212 -14.05 -9.84 -3.97
C PHE A 212 -15.05 -10.12 -5.09
N GLN A 213 -14.64 -10.79 -6.17
CA GLN A 213 -15.57 -11.21 -7.24
C GLN A 213 -16.71 -12.10 -6.71
N LYS A 214 -16.41 -13.02 -5.78
CA LYS A 214 -17.43 -13.89 -5.15
C LYS A 214 -18.43 -13.13 -4.28
N ARG A 215 -18.07 -11.96 -3.74
CA ARG A 215 -18.95 -11.14 -2.90
C ARG A 215 -19.86 -10.23 -3.71
N SER A 216 -19.52 -9.98 -4.98
CA SER A 216 -20.23 -9.05 -5.88
C SER A 216 -21.23 -9.76 -6.82
N GLY A 217 -21.28 -11.08 -6.84
CA GLY A 217 -22.25 -11.92 -7.57
C GLY A 217 -23.22 -12.60 -6.64
#